data_beaa5ed9e4e2078033a17fbff55f1d76
#
_entry.id   beaa5ed9e4e2078033a17fbff55f1d76
#
_cell.length_a   1.000
_cell.length_b   1.000
_cell.length_c   1.000
_cell.angle_alpha   90.00
_cell.angle_beta   90.00
_cell.angle_gamma   90.00
#
_symmetry.space_group_name_H-M   'P 1'
#
loop_
_entity.id
_entity.type
_entity.pdbx_description
1 polymer ?
#
loop_
_entity_poly.entity_id
_entity_poly.type
_entity_poly.pdbx_seq_one_letter_code
_entity_poly.pdbx_strand_id
1 'polypeptide(L)'
;MLSWARNSTIYRLQRRMMTEKQLFDAIGKKAKQKFEDISDAQIKALADFAVKFAYELKVLDDVAFAEISTRSAVRSGKSKKAIAFKLASKGISGETVVAAVEEVDDLHSAVIFARKRGFGPFRRGDLDEKRKAKELSAFARNGFSFAIGKRVFDMEREDAEELLLSASAF
;
A
#
# COMPACT_ATOMS: atom_id res chain seq x y z
N MET A 1 -17.66 28.66 4.56
CA MET A 1 -17.37 27.21 4.62
C MET A 1 -16.82 26.68 3.29
N LEU A 2 -17.47 26.89 2.13
CA LEU A 2 -17.02 26.35 0.83
C LEU A 2 -15.64 26.84 0.39
N SER A 3 -15.32 28.13 0.54
CA SER A 3 -13.98 28.66 0.22
C SER A 3 -12.89 28.03 1.05
N TRP A 4 -13.19 27.77 2.34
CA TRP A 4 -12.27 27.03 3.21
C TRP A 4 -12.09 25.58 2.72
N ALA A 5 -13.15 24.89 2.34
CA ALA A 5 -13.07 23.53 1.83
C ALA A 5 -12.20 23.45 0.57
N ARG A 6 -12.36 24.40 -0.40
CA ARG A 6 -11.50 24.52 -1.58
C ARG A 6 -10.02 24.68 -1.20
N ASN A 7 -9.71 25.66 -0.37
CA ASN A 7 -8.34 25.94 0.05
C ASN A 7 -7.72 24.76 0.81
N SER A 8 -8.50 24.13 1.69
CA SER A 8 -8.06 22.95 2.45
C SER A 8 -7.79 21.74 1.54
N THR A 9 -8.60 21.55 0.50
CA THR A 9 -8.41 20.51 -0.51
C THR A 9 -7.12 20.72 -1.30
N ILE A 10 -6.93 21.91 -1.87
CA ILE A 10 -5.72 22.27 -2.63
C ILE A 10 -4.48 22.09 -1.76
N TYR A 11 -4.46 22.64 -0.56
CA TYR A 11 -3.33 22.53 0.38
C TYR A 11 -2.92 21.09 0.66
N ARG A 12 -3.90 20.17 0.82
CA ARG A 12 -3.63 18.75 1.11
C ARG A 12 -3.07 18.02 -0.09
N LEU A 13 -3.71 18.18 -1.25
CA LEU A 13 -3.36 17.47 -2.47
C LEU A 13 -2.03 17.95 -3.08
N GLN A 14 -1.65 19.20 -2.86
CA GLN A 14 -0.31 19.70 -3.23
C GLN A 14 0.82 19.05 -2.41
N ARG A 15 0.52 18.59 -1.18
CA ARG A 15 1.54 18.01 -0.30
C ARG A 15 1.73 16.52 -0.48
N ARG A 16 0.67 15.80 -0.83
CA ARG A 16 0.72 14.34 -1.06
C ARG A 16 -0.49 13.85 -1.84
N MET A 17 -0.31 12.76 -2.54
CA MET A 17 -1.44 12.01 -3.10
C MET A 17 -2.33 11.47 -1.98
N MET A 18 -3.63 11.53 -2.19
CA MET A 18 -4.65 11.00 -1.28
C MET A 18 -5.68 10.22 -2.09
N THR A 19 -6.32 9.24 -1.44
CA THR A 19 -7.52 8.61 -2.00
C THR A 19 -8.74 9.50 -1.74
N GLU A 20 -9.82 9.23 -2.47
CA GLU A 20 -11.13 9.86 -2.24
C GLU A 20 -11.51 9.79 -0.76
N LYS A 21 -11.49 8.57 -0.19
CA LYS A 21 -11.80 8.35 1.22
C LYS A 21 -10.90 9.15 2.16
N GLN A 22 -9.61 9.18 1.90
CA GLN A 22 -8.66 9.94 2.74
C GLN A 22 -8.93 11.45 2.70
N LEU A 23 -9.27 12.00 1.52
CA LEU A 23 -9.63 13.39 1.39
C LEU A 23 -10.94 13.69 2.13
N PHE A 24 -11.98 12.88 1.90
CA PHE A 24 -13.26 12.97 2.56
C PHE A 24 -13.12 13.01 4.08
N ASP A 25 -12.45 12.00 4.64
CA ASP A 25 -12.25 11.86 6.09
C ASP A 25 -11.44 13.04 6.66
N ALA A 26 -10.40 13.48 5.93
CA ALA A 26 -9.56 14.59 6.38
C ALA A 26 -10.28 15.95 6.39
N ILE A 27 -11.13 16.22 5.39
CA ILE A 27 -11.95 17.43 5.34
C ILE A 27 -13.00 17.39 6.44
N GLY A 28 -13.73 16.27 6.59
CA GLY A 28 -14.75 16.11 7.62
C GLY A 28 -14.19 16.29 9.02
N LYS A 29 -13.09 15.63 9.33
CA LYS A 29 -12.40 15.76 10.63
C LYS A 29 -12.00 17.23 10.90
N LYS A 30 -11.46 17.91 9.89
CA LYS A 30 -10.98 19.29 10.06
C LYS A 30 -12.13 20.30 10.13
N ALA A 31 -13.23 20.07 9.40
CA ALA A 31 -14.43 20.88 9.48
C ALA A 31 -15.03 20.86 10.90
N LYS A 32 -15.14 19.68 11.50
CA LYS A 32 -15.61 19.51 12.88
C LYS A 32 -14.75 20.25 13.91
N GLN A 33 -13.43 20.37 13.65
CA GLN A 33 -12.54 21.11 14.54
C GLN A 33 -12.58 22.64 14.34
N LYS A 34 -12.93 23.07 13.13
CA LYS A 34 -12.82 24.48 12.75
C LYS A 34 -14.11 25.28 12.97
N PHE A 35 -15.25 24.66 12.78
CA PHE A 35 -16.54 25.31 12.84
C PHE A 35 -17.30 24.85 14.07
N GLU A 36 -17.61 25.79 14.95
CA GLU A 36 -18.49 25.55 16.10
C GLU A 36 -19.91 25.23 15.60
N ASP A 37 -20.61 24.37 16.28
CA ASP A 37 -22.02 23.98 16.03
C ASP A 37 -22.29 23.44 14.60
N ILE A 38 -21.26 22.98 13.88
CA ILE A 38 -21.44 22.37 12.57
C ILE A 38 -22.13 20.99 12.71
N SER A 39 -23.23 20.80 12.00
CA SER A 39 -23.95 19.52 11.99
C SER A 39 -23.19 18.45 11.18
N ASP A 40 -23.46 17.16 11.48
CA ASP A 40 -22.91 16.05 10.72
C ASP A 40 -23.29 16.10 9.22
N ALA A 41 -24.51 16.59 8.91
CA ALA A 41 -24.95 16.80 7.54
C ALA A 41 -24.11 17.86 6.81
N GLN A 42 -23.77 18.96 7.48
CA GLN A 42 -22.91 20.00 6.93
C GLN A 42 -21.45 19.52 6.78
N ILE A 43 -20.95 18.75 7.74
CA ILE A 43 -19.63 18.11 7.65
C ILE A 43 -19.54 17.23 6.41
N LYS A 44 -20.54 16.34 6.23
CA LYS A 44 -20.65 15.47 5.06
C LYS A 44 -20.72 16.29 3.76
N ALA A 45 -21.55 17.30 3.70
CA ALA A 45 -21.69 18.14 2.51
C ALA A 45 -20.38 18.86 2.14
N LEU A 46 -19.59 19.32 3.12
CA LEU A 46 -18.28 19.92 2.88
C LEU A 46 -17.26 18.88 2.37
N ALA A 47 -17.30 17.66 2.89
CA ALA A 47 -16.43 16.59 2.46
C ALA A 47 -16.77 16.11 1.03
N ASP A 48 -18.06 15.92 0.73
CA ASP A 48 -18.55 15.60 -0.61
C ASP A 48 -18.18 16.69 -1.63
N PHE A 49 -18.35 17.96 -1.24
CA PHE A 49 -17.93 19.10 -2.08
C PHE A 49 -16.43 19.08 -2.36
N ALA A 50 -15.61 18.80 -1.37
CA ALA A 50 -14.15 18.75 -1.52
C ALA A 50 -13.70 17.63 -2.49
N VAL A 51 -14.32 16.46 -2.38
CA VAL A 51 -14.08 15.34 -3.29
C VAL A 51 -14.47 15.69 -4.72
N LYS A 52 -15.69 16.20 -4.92
CA LYS A 52 -16.17 16.64 -6.24
C LYS A 52 -15.24 17.69 -6.86
N PHE A 53 -14.87 18.70 -6.09
CA PHE A 53 -13.94 19.75 -6.52
C PHE A 53 -12.58 19.20 -6.92
N ALA A 54 -12.05 18.22 -6.18
CA ALA A 54 -10.78 17.59 -6.50
C ALA A 54 -10.83 16.78 -7.81
N TYR A 55 -11.94 16.10 -8.10
CA TYR A 55 -12.16 15.43 -9.38
C TYR A 55 -12.28 16.42 -10.54
N GLU A 56 -13.00 17.52 -10.37
CA GLU A 56 -13.12 18.58 -11.38
C GLU A 56 -11.75 19.17 -11.76
N LEU A 57 -10.85 19.31 -10.78
CA LEU A 57 -9.46 19.74 -11.00
C LEU A 57 -8.54 18.63 -11.52
N LYS A 58 -9.02 17.39 -11.66
CA LYS A 58 -8.24 16.21 -12.05
C LYS A 58 -7.00 15.96 -11.18
N VAL A 59 -7.10 16.28 -9.90
CA VAL A 59 -6.01 16.08 -8.90
C VAL A 59 -6.29 14.94 -7.94
N LEU A 60 -7.40 14.24 -8.11
CA LEU A 60 -7.79 13.04 -7.38
C LEU A 60 -7.97 11.88 -8.36
N ASP A 61 -7.21 10.80 -8.16
CA ASP A 61 -7.22 9.62 -9.01
C ASP A 61 -6.86 8.39 -8.19
N ASP A 62 -7.87 7.63 -7.78
CA ASP A 62 -7.70 6.43 -6.96
C ASP A 62 -7.04 5.28 -7.72
N VAL A 63 -7.19 5.21 -9.05
CA VAL A 63 -6.52 4.22 -9.89
C VAL A 63 -5.02 4.49 -9.93
N ALA A 64 -4.61 5.73 -10.26
CA ALA A 64 -3.21 6.13 -10.24
C ALA A 64 -2.59 5.98 -8.84
N PHE A 65 -3.34 6.31 -7.79
CA PHE A 65 -2.91 6.09 -6.40
C PHE A 65 -2.62 4.62 -6.13
N ALA A 66 -3.53 3.71 -6.54
CA ALA A 66 -3.39 2.28 -6.33
C ALA A 66 -2.17 1.72 -7.08
N GLU A 67 -1.96 2.10 -8.35
CA GLU A 67 -0.82 1.68 -9.15
C GLU A 67 0.52 2.14 -8.56
N ILE A 68 0.65 3.42 -8.22
CA ILE A 68 1.89 3.98 -7.62
C ILE A 68 2.18 3.32 -6.27
N SER A 69 1.16 3.14 -5.45
CA SER A 69 1.28 2.49 -4.14
C SER A 69 1.71 1.03 -4.27
N THR A 70 1.15 0.31 -5.25
CA THR A 70 1.51 -1.09 -5.53
C THR A 70 2.96 -1.21 -5.96
N ARG A 71 3.42 -0.41 -6.94
CA ARG A 71 4.83 -0.41 -7.37
C ARG A 71 5.79 -0.13 -6.22
N SER A 72 5.47 0.84 -5.38
CA SER A 72 6.28 1.17 -4.18
C SER A 72 6.30 0.03 -3.17
N ALA A 73 5.16 -0.64 -2.96
CA ALA A 73 5.04 -1.75 -2.03
C ALA A 73 5.79 -3.00 -2.51
N VAL A 74 5.74 -3.32 -3.81
CA VAL A 74 6.51 -4.41 -4.42
C VAL A 74 8.01 -4.18 -4.23
N ARG A 75 8.52 -2.98 -4.52
CA ARG A 75 9.92 -2.61 -4.25
C ARG A 75 10.31 -2.73 -2.78
N SER A 76 9.33 -2.68 -1.90
CA SER A 76 9.50 -2.88 -0.46
C SER A 76 9.37 -4.33 0.00
N GLY A 77 9.13 -5.28 -0.92
CA GLY A 77 8.97 -6.70 -0.61
C GLY A 77 7.66 -7.01 0.09
N LYS A 78 6.55 -6.35 -0.29
CA LYS A 78 5.21 -6.63 0.24
C LYS A 78 4.52 -7.67 -0.62
N SER A 79 3.81 -8.60 0.03
CA SER A 79 2.99 -9.59 -0.68
C SER A 79 1.76 -8.96 -1.35
N LYS A 80 1.26 -9.61 -2.39
CA LYS A 80 0.00 -9.27 -3.08
C LYS A 80 -1.15 -9.07 -2.08
N LYS A 81 -1.29 -10.00 -1.12
CA LYS A 81 -2.31 -9.93 -0.06
C LYS A 81 -2.14 -8.70 0.84
N ALA A 82 -0.92 -8.39 1.26
CA ALA A 82 -0.65 -7.23 2.09
C ALA A 82 -0.90 -5.91 1.36
N ILE A 83 -0.57 -5.85 0.06
CA ILE A 83 -0.84 -4.69 -0.79
C ILE A 83 -2.34 -4.48 -0.95
N ALA A 84 -3.08 -5.54 -1.31
CA ALA A 84 -4.54 -5.48 -1.47
C ALA A 84 -5.23 -5.01 -0.17
N PHE A 85 -4.85 -5.56 0.96
CA PHE A 85 -5.37 -5.15 2.26
C PHE A 85 -5.12 -3.66 2.55
N LYS A 86 -3.89 -3.19 2.28
CA LYS A 86 -3.53 -1.78 2.49
C LYS A 86 -4.31 -0.84 1.59
N LEU A 87 -4.50 -1.18 0.31
CA LEU A 87 -5.30 -0.37 -0.62
C LEU A 87 -6.77 -0.32 -0.19
N ALA A 88 -7.36 -1.47 0.16
CA ALA A 88 -8.74 -1.54 0.66
C ALA A 88 -8.93 -0.71 1.93
N SER A 89 -7.98 -0.76 2.87
CA SER A 89 -8.03 0.04 4.11
C SER A 89 -7.99 1.55 3.85
N LYS A 90 -7.44 1.97 2.71
CA LYS A 90 -7.44 3.37 2.26
C LYS A 90 -8.69 3.76 1.46
N GLY A 91 -9.64 2.86 1.33
CA GLY A 91 -10.93 3.09 0.68
C GLY A 91 -10.90 2.92 -0.85
N ILE A 92 -9.85 2.32 -1.40
CA ILE A 92 -9.83 1.96 -2.83
C ILE A 92 -10.89 0.89 -3.10
N SER A 93 -11.65 1.03 -4.20
CA SER A 93 -12.69 0.08 -4.59
C SER A 93 -12.11 -1.33 -4.83
N GLY A 94 -12.90 -2.38 -4.56
CA GLY A 94 -12.47 -3.76 -4.75
C GLY A 94 -12.00 -4.06 -6.17
N GLU A 95 -12.69 -3.52 -7.18
CA GLU A 95 -12.32 -3.65 -8.59
C GLU A 95 -10.93 -3.03 -8.86
N THR A 96 -10.69 -1.82 -8.39
CA THR A 96 -9.40 -1.14 -8.53
C THR A 96 -8.29 -1.87 -7.77
N VAL A 97 -8.59 -2.40 -6.58
CA VAL A 97 -7.62 -3.20 -5.80
C VAL A 97 -7.21 -4.45 -6.59
N VAL A 98 -8.18 -5.20 -7.11
CA VAL A 98 -7.92 -6.43 -7.90
C VAL A 98 -7.04 -6.11 -9.10
N ALA A 99 -7.41 -5.10 -9.89
CA ALA A 99 -6.62 -4.68 -11.05
C ALA A 99 -5.19 -4.24 -10.68
N ALA A 100 -5.05 -3.45 -9.62
CA ALA A 100 -3.75 -2.92 -9.20
C ALA A 100 -2.76 -4.00 -8.74
N VAL A 101 -3.25 -5.13 -8.21
CA VAL A 101 -2.39 -6.22 -7.72
C VAL A 101 -2.31 -7.42 -8.64
N GLU A 102 -2.99 -7.40 -9.77
CA GLU A 102 -3.12 -8.56 -10.67
C GLU A 102 -1.76 -9.13 -11.07
N GLU A 103 -0.84 -8.28 -11.47
CA GLU A 103 0.49 -8.65 -11.96
C GLU A 103 1.57 -8.72 -10.85
N VAL A 104 1.20 -8.58 -9.58
CA VAL A 104 2.17 -8.68 -8.49
C VAL A 104 2.69 -10.11 -8.38
N ASP A 105 4.00 -10.27 -8.55
CA ASP A 105 4.72 -11.53 -8.35
C ASP A 105 5.14 -11.68 -6.88
N ASP A 106 4.46 -12.58 -6.17
CA ASP A 106 4.74 -12.86 -4.77
C ASP A 106 6.10 -13.55 -4.57
N LEU A 107 6.59 -14.31 -5.54
CA LEU A 107 7.93 -14.91 -5.43
C LEU A 107 9.00 -13.83 -5.43
N HIS A 108 8.95 -12.91 -6.38
CA HIS A 108 9.86 -11.77 -6.45
C HIS A 108 9.78 -10.89 -5.19
N SER A 109 8.58 -10.56 -4.74
CA SER A 109 8.34 -9.80 -3.50
C SER A 109 8.90 -10.50 -2.26
N ALA A 110 8.76 -11.83 -2.17
CA ALA A 110 9.27 -12.62 -1.06
C ALA A 110 10.80 -12.68 -1.06
N VAL A 111 11.45 -12.72 -2.23
CA VAL A 111 12.93 -12.65 -2.33
C VAL A 111 13.44 -11.28 -1.86
N ILE A 112 12.76 -10.17 -2.25
CA ILE A 112 13.09 -8.83 -1.72
C ILE A 112 12.93 -8.79 -0.20
N PHE A 113 11.84 -9.35 0.33
CA PHE A 113 11.59 -9.43 1.77
C PHE A 113 12.70 -10.24 2.49
N ALA A 114 13.07 -11.40 1.95
CA ALA A 114 14.12 -12.23 2.48
C ALA A 114 15.48 -11.50 2.52
N ARG A 115 15.83 -10.79 1.43
CA ARG A 115 17.07 -9.99 1.38
C ARG A 115 17.11 -8.92 2.45
N LYS A 116 16.03 -8.19 2.64
CA LYS A 116 15.94 -7.13 3.66
C LYS A 116 16.02 -7.65 5.09
N ARG A 117 15.55 -8.87 5.31
CA ARG A 117 15.53 -9.51 6.64
C ARG A 117 16.73 -10.42 6.93
N GLY A 118 17.53 -10.71 5.92
CA GLY A 118 18.59 -11.71 6.04
C GLY A 118 18.06 -13.13 6.26
N PHE A 119 17.00 -13.51 5.53
CA PHE A 119 16.33 -14.80 5.59
C PHE A 119 16.68 -15.65 4.37
N GLY A 120 16.44 -16.96 4.47
CA GLY A 120 16.65 -17.89 3.37
C GLY A 120 18.02 -17.76 2.73
N PRO A 121 18.11 -17.50 1.41
CA PRO A 121 19.38 -17.40 0.68
C PRO A 121 20.30 -16.26 1.17
N PHE A 122 19.74 -15.29 1.90
CA PHE A 122 20.48 -14.13 2.43
C PHE A 122 20.80 -14.27 3.92
N ARG A 123 20.60 -15.45 4.48
CA ARG A 123 20.87 -15.74 5.90
C ARG A 123 22.38 -15.63 6.18
N ARG A 124 22.67 -14.98 7.30
CA ARG A 124 24.02 -14.94 7.87
C ARG A 124 24.07 -15.81 9.12
N GLY A 125 25.06 -16.70 9.20
CA GLY A 125 25.24 -17.63 10.31
C GLY A 125 24.33 -18.88 10.25
N ASP A 126 24.39 -19.68 11.30
CA ASP A 126 23.82 -21.02 11.33
C ASP A 126 22.29 -21.01 11.38
N LEU A 127 21.71 -22.08 10.85
CA LEU A 127 20.29 -22.37 10.87
C LEU A 127 20.00 -23.44 11.91
N ASP A 128 19.21 -23.08 12.92
CA ASP A 128 18.61 -24.01 13.87
C ASP A 128 17.08 -24.08 13.68
N GLU A 129 16.41 -25.00 14.35
CA GLU A 129 14.95 -25.18 14.26
C GLU A 129 14.17 -23.94 14.72
N LYS A 130 14.67 -23.21 15.73
CA LYS A 130 14.05 -21.97 16.20
C LYS A 130 14.11 -20.87 15.14
N ARG A 131 15.26 -20.73 14.49
CA ARG A 131 15.46 -19.74 13.41
C ARG A 131 14.62 -20.09 12.19
N LYS A 132 14.57 -21.37 11.81
CA LYS A 132 13.72 -21.88 10.74
C LYS A 132 12.24 -21.52 10.97
N ALA A 133 11.72 -21.84 12.15
CA ALA A 133 10.34 -21.51 12.52
C ALA A 133 10.10 -20.00 12.49
N LYS A 134 11.05 -19.19 12.96
CA LYS A 134 10.98 -17.72 12.93
C LYS A 134 10.89 -17.17 11.51
N GLU A 135 11.75 -17.63 10.61
CA GLU A 135 11.79 -17.17 9.22
C GLU A 135 10.51 -17.55 8.47
N LEU A 136 10.08 -18.82 8.53
CA LEU A 136 8.84 -19.29 7.89
C LEU A 136 7.60 -18.57 8.43
N SER A 137 7.51 -18.37 9.74
CA SER A 137 6.44 -17.62 10.35
C SER A 137 6.42 -16.16 9.91
N ALA A 138 7.60 -15.55 9.67
CA ALA A 138 7.67 -14.18 9.21
C ALA A 138 7.14 -14.02 7.77
N PHE A 139 7.40 -14.96 6.87
CA PHE A 139 6.77 -14.97 5.54
C PHE A 139 5.24 -15.03 5.64
N ALA A 140 4.72 -15.96 6.46
CA ALA A 140 3.28 -16.11 6.65
C ALA A 140 2.61 -14.84 7.22
N ARG A 141 3.20 -14.23 8.25
CA ARG A 141 2.70 -12.97 8.84
C ARG A 141 2.72 -11.79 7.86
N ASN A 142 3.60 -11.82 6.87
CA ASN A 142 3.67 -10.80 5.82
C ASN A 142 2.78 -11.11 4.60
N GLY A 143 1.94 -12.14 4.70
CA GLY A 143 0.91 -12.45 3.71
C GLY A 143 1.36 -13.33 2.56
N PHE A 144 2.57 -13.89 2.60
CA PHE A 144 3.03 -14.88 1.63
C PHE A 144 2.44 -16.26 1.93
N SER A 145 2.11 -17.02 0.87
CA SER A 145 1.68 -18.41 1.05
C SER A 145 2.83 -19.26 1.62
N PHE A 146 2.45 -20.38 2.27
CA PHE A 146 3.48 -21.32 2.76
C PHE A 146 4.40 -21.82 1.64
N ALA A 147 3.82 -22.12 0.47
CA ALA A 147 4.60 -22.57 -0.69
C ALA A 147 5.65 -21.53 -1.13
N ILE A 148 5.28 -20.27 -1.24
CA ILE A 148 6.20 -19.18 -1.59
C ILE A 148 7.24 -18.98 -0.49
N GLY A 149 6.86 -18.90 0.77
CA GLY A 149 7.79 -18.74 1.88
C GLY A 149 8.79 -19.89 1.98
N LYS A 150 8.33 -21.13 1.83
CA LYS A 150 9.18 -22.33 1.83
C LYS A 150 10.12 -22.35 0.64
N ARG A 151 9.64 -22.00 -0.56
CA ARG A 151 10.46 -21.93 -1.77
C ARG A 151 11.61 -20.94 -1.61
N VAL A 152 11.36 -19.74 -1.09
CA VAL A 152 12.40 -18.74 -0.85
C VAL A 152 13.30 -19.14 0.31
N PHE A 153 12.74 -19.77 1.36
CA PHE A 153 13.54 -20.29 2.49
C PHE A 153 14.61 -21.29 2.05
N ASP A 154 14.28 -22.20 1.10
CA ASP A 154 15.15 -23.23 0.57
C ASP A 154 15.97 -22.82 -0.67
N MET A 155 15.75 -21.62 -1.19
CA MET A 155 16.37 -21.12 -2.43
C MET A 155 17.88 -20.91 -2.26
N GLU A 156 18.64 -21.24 -3.29
CA GLU A 156 20.05 -20.90 -3.35
C GLU A 156 20.23 -19.39 -3.60
N ARG A 157 21.35 -18.85 -3.15
CA ARG A 157 21.63 -17.42 -3.24
C ARG A 157 21.73 -16.92 -4.68
N GLU A 158 22.33 -17.72 -5.54
CA GLU A 158 22.50 -17.39 -6.96
C GLU A 158 21.15 -17.25 -7.66
N ASP A 159 20.21 -18.18 -7.43
CA ASP A 159 18.85 -18.13 -7.98
C ASP A 159 18.08 -16.91 -7.48
N ALA A 160 18.24 -16.57 -6.21
CA ALA A 160 17.60 -15.41 -5.63
C ALA A 160 18.13 -14.09 -6.22
N GLU A 161 19.44 -14.00 -6.43
CA GLU A 161 20.08 -12.84 -7.05
C GLU A 161 19.66 -12.69 -8.52
N GLU A 162 19.55 -13.80 -9.27
CA GLU A 162 19.04 -13.80 -10.64
C GLU A 162 17.59 -13.28 -10.73
N LEU A 163 16.72 -13.75 -9.84
CA LEU A 163 15.33 -13.25 -9.78
C LEU A 163 15.26 -11.74 -9.51
N LEU A 164 16.16 -11.22 -8.67
CA LEU A 164 16.20 -9.78 -8.39
C LEU A 164 16.70 -8.96 -9.58
N LEU A 165 17.61 -9.50 -10.38
CA LEU A 165 18.15 -8.84 -11.57
C LEU A 165 17.16 -8.86 -12.73
N SER A 166 16.49 -10.00 -12.97
CA SER A 166 15.52 -10.14 -14.08
C SER A 166 14.32 -9.20 -13.97
N ALA A 167 13.87 -8.91 -12.75
CA ALA A 167 12.75 -8.00 -12.51
C ALA A 167 13.14 -6.51 -12.51
N SER A 168 14.43 -6.18 -12.53
CA SER A 168 14.91 -4.79 -12.63
C SER A 168 14.88 -4.26 -14.06
N ALA A 169 14.48 -5.07 -15.04
CA ALA A 169 14.45 -4.72 -16.47
C ALA A 169 13.10 -4.09 -16.93
N PHE A 170 12.14 -3.81 -15.98
CA PHE A 170 10.85 -3.19 -16.27
C PHE A 170 10.58 -1.94 -15.42
#